data_29cf34acca7b53a6fa98bd80eda235c6
#
_entry.id   29cf34acca7b53a6fa98bd80eda235c6
#
_cell.length_a   1.000
_cell.length_b   1.000
_cell.length_c   1.000
_cell.angle_alpha   90.00
_cell.angle_beta   90.00
_cell.angle_gamma   90.00
#
_symmetry.space_group_name_H-M   'P 1'
#
loop_
_entity.id
_entity.type
_entity.pdbx_description
1 polymer ?
#
loop_
_entity_poly.entity_id
_entity_poly.type
_entity_poly.pdbx_seq_one_letter_code
_entity_poly.pdbx_strand_id
1 'polypeptide(L)'
;MAFSPYDRERILITGGAGFLGSHLCDRLLADGNYVICLDNYFTGQRRNILHLLENNYFEVIRHDLVNPIFLEVDQIYNLACPASPVHYQYNPVKTTKTSVMGAINMLGLAKRVKAKILQASTSEVYGDPTVHPQVESYWGNVSTTGPRACYDEGKRCAETLFFDYYRQNKVNIRVVRIFNTYGPRMHPSDGRVISNFIIQALRGKPITIFGDGRQTRSFCYVDDMVTGMIRMMDGQDDFVGPLNLGNPEECSMLELAQQVITLTGSESQLEFLPAPPDDPRRRRPDISLAKERFHWEPTTNLAEGLQRTIDYFKELLSGT
;
A
#
# COMPACT_ATOMS: atom_id res chain seq x y z
N MET A 1 -3.99 -23.87 -21.62
CA MET A 1 -3.95 -23.24 -22.97
C MET A 1 -2.76 -22.30 -22.97
N ALA A 2 -1.85 -22.36 -23.96
CA ALA A 2 -0.77 -21.39 -24.09
C ALA A 2 -1.38 -20.09 -24.65
N PHE A 3 -1.28 -19.01 -23.90
CA PHE A 3 -1.71 -17.68 -24.36
C PHE A 3 -0.82 -17.28 -25.56
N SER A 4 -1.43 -16.72 -26.61
CA SER A 4 -0.68 -16.06 -27.67
C SER A 4 0.13 -14.89 -27.08
N PRO A 5 1.38 -14.66 -27.51
CA PRO A 5 2.15 -13.49 -27.07
C PRO A 5 1.43 -12.14 -27.32
N TYR A 6 0.45 -12.11 -28.20
CA TYR A 6 -0.35 -10.94 -28.57
C TYR A 6 -1.60 -10.75 -27.71
N ASP A 7 -1.98 -11.74 -26.87
CA ASP A 7 -3.19 -11.68 -26.04
C ASP A 7 -2.90 -11.27 -24.59
N ARG A 8 -1.63 -10.93 -24.27
CA ARG A 8 -1.23 -10.54 -22.92
C ARG A 8 -1.40 -9.06 -22.71
N GLU A 9 -2.13 -8.68 -21.67
CA GLU A 9 -2.15 -7.28 -21.25
C GLU A 9 -0.78 -6.83 -20.75
N ARG A 10 -0.38 -5.63 -21.15
CA ARG A 10 0.84 -4.96 -20.70
C ARG A 10 0.52 -4.06 -19.51
N ILE A 11 0.95 -4.46 -18.34
CA ILE A 11 0.59 -3.80 -17.08
C ILE A 11 1.78 -3.09 -16.47
N LEU A 12 1.67 -1.76 -16.30
CA LEU A 12 2.66 -0.95 -15.60
C LEU A 12 2.35 -0.88 -14.11
N ILE A 13 3.33 -1.23 -13.27
CA ILE A 13 3.26 -1.10 -11.82
C ILE A 13 4.32 -0.10 -11.39
N THR A 14 3.90 1.11 -10.99
CA THR A 14 4.82 2.08 -10.41
C THR A 14 5.03 1.79 -8.93
N GLY A 15 6.27 1.88 -8.45
CA GLY A 15 6.62 1.38 -7.12
C GLY A 15 6.64 -0.16 -7.05
N GLY A 16 6.89 -0.83 -8.21
CA GLY A 16 6.81 -2.28 -8.34
C GLY A 16 7.86 -3.05 -7.55
N ALA A 17 8.98 -2.44 -7.15
CA ALA A 17 9.97 -3.05 -6.25
C ALA A 17 9.67 -2.79 -4.76
N GLY A 18 8.58 -2.06 -4.45
CA GLY A 18 8.09 -1.81 -3.10
C GLY A 18 7.36 -3.00 -2.49
N PHE A 19 6.84 -2.80 -1.28
CA PHE A 19 6.10 -3.82 -0.54
C PHE A 19 4.89 -4.33 -1.33
N LEU A 20 3.85 -3.53 -1.52
CA LEU A 20 2.65 -3.93 -2.25
C LEU A 20 2.93 -4.21 -3.73
N GLY A 21 3.75 -3.37 -4.36
CA GLY A 21 4.06 -3.47 -5.79
C GLY A 21 4.68 -4.80 -6.17
N SER A 22 5.58 -5.36 -5.36
CA SER A 22 6.24 -6.63 -5.66
C SER A 22 5.29 -7.83 -5.56
N HIS A 23 4.36 -7.84 -4.61
CA HIS A 23 3.32 -8.88 -4.55
C HIS A 23 2.34 -8.77 -5.72
N LEU A 24 2.03 -7.54 -6.14
CA LEU A 24 1.21 -7.31 -7.32
C LEU A 24 1.91 -7.77 -8.61
N CYS A 25 3.24 -7.54 -8.72
CA CYS A 25 4.03 -8.09 -9.83
C CYS A 25 3.92 -9.62 -9.91
N ASP A 26 4.10 -10.31 -8.79
CA ASP A 26 4.00 -11.78 -8.73
C ASP A 26 2.62 -12.24 -9.22
N ARG A 27 1.56 -11.65 -8.67
CA ARG A 27 0.19 -12.07 -8.96
C ARG A 27 -0.18 -11.84 -10.42
N LEU A 28 0.10 -10.66 -10.96
CA LEU A 28 -0.26 -10.33 -12.35
C LEU A 28 0.57 -11.13 -13.36
N LEU A 29 1.82 -11.48 -13.04
CA LEU A 29 2.61 -12.42 -13.84
C LEU A 29 2.03 -13.82 -13.81
N ALA A 30 1.60 -14.31 -12.64
CA ALA A 30 0.96 -15.61 -12.48
C ALA A 30 -0.38 -15.68 -13.24
N ASP A 31 -1.10 -14.57 -13.31
CA ASP A 31 -2.35 -14.42 -14.08
C ASP A 31 -2.10 -14.32 -15.61
N GLY A 32 -0.83 -14.38 -16.05
CA GLY A 32 -0.45 -14.52 -17.46
C GLY A 32 -0.16 -13.20 -18.19
N ASN A 33 -0.05 -12.08 -17.49
CA ASN A 33 0.19 -10.76 -18.08
C ASN A 33 1.67 -10.48 -18.36
N TYR A 34 1.95 -9.44 -19.15
CA TYR A 34 3.26 -8.82 -19.27
C TYR A 34 3.37 -7.67 -18.27
N VAL A 35 4.29 -7.77 -17.33
CA VAL A 35 4.40 -6.83 -16.21
C VAL A 35 5.63 -5.94 -16.33
N ILE A 36 5.44 -4.63 -16.30
CA ILE A 36 6.49 -3.62 -16.25
C ILE A 36 6.57 -3.05 -14.84
N CYS A 37 7.65 -3.40 -14.14
CA CYS A 37 7.98 -2.85 -12.81
C CYS A 37 8.76 -1.55 -12.98
N LEU A 38 8.17 -0.42 -12.60
CA LEU A 38 8.84 0.87 -12.62
C LEU A 38 9.11 1.34 -11.19
N ASP A 39 10.38 1.57 -10.84
CA ASP A 39 10.79 1.99 -9.50
C ASP A 39 12.09 2.82 -9.55
N ASN A 40 12.27 3.77 -8.64
CA ASN A 40 13.52 4.51 -8.47
C ASN A 40 14.40 3.94 -7.36
N TYR A 41 13.91 2.93 -6.63
CA TYR A 41 14.55 2.28 -5.48
C TYR A 41 14.80 3.21 -4.29
N PHE A 42 13.97 4.24 -4.09
CA PHE A 42 14.06 5.09 -2.90
C PHE A 42 13.63 4.33 -1.64
N THR A 43 12.50 3.61 -1.70
CA THR A 43 12.03 2.70 -0.64
C THR A 43 11.88 1.26 -1.14
N GLY A 44 11.71 1.08 -2.45
CA GLY A 44 11.68 -0.21 -3.10
C GLY A 44 13.03 -0.92 -3.02
N GLN A 45 13.01 -2.25 -3.01
CA GLN A 45 14.20 -3.07 -2.86
C GLN A 45 14.31 -4.09 -3.99
N ARG A 46 15.46 -4.12 -4.66
CA ARG A 46 15.69 -5.07 -5.77
C ARG A 46 15.44 -6.52 -5.35
N ARG A 47 15.76 -6.90 -4.12
CA ARG A 47 15.52 -8.26 -3.61
C ARG A 47 14.05 -8.69 -3.68
N ASN A 48 13.09 -7.76 -3.61
CA ASN A 48 11.66 -8.07 -3.66
C ASN A 48 11.22 -8.60 -5.03
N ILE A 49 12.01 -8.35 -6.07
CA ILE A 49 11.71 -8.71 -7.47
C ILE A 49 12.81 -9.56 -8.14
N LEU A 50 13.85 -9.97 -7.39
CA LEU A 50 14.98 -10.74 -7.95
C LEU A 50 14.53 -12.03 -8.64
N HIS A 51 13.59 -12.75 -8.04
CA HIS A 51 13.04 -14.02 -8.54
C HIS A 51 12.26 -13.87 -9.85
N LEU A 52 11.92 -12.65 -10.26
CA LEU A 52 11.17 -12.35 -11.48
C LEU A 52 12.06 -11.97 -12.66
N LEU A 53 13.33 -11.62 -12.43
CA LEU A 53 14.21 -11.03 -13.43
C LEU A 53 14.49 -11.95 -14.64
N GLU A 54 14.36 -13.26 -14.46
CA GLU A 54 14.55 -14.24 -15.55
C GLU A 54 13.24 -14.56 -16.30
N ASN A 55 12.12 -13.97 -15.89
CA ASN A 55 10.85 -14.17 -16.54
C ASN A 55 10.75 -13.30 -17.81
N ASN A 56 10.53 -13.92 -18.96
CA ASN A 56 10.44 -13.23 -20.27
C ASN A 56 9.28 -12.22 -20.38
N TYR A 57 8.32 -12.25 -19.45
CA TYR A 57 7.16 -11.36 -19.39
C TYR A 57 7.28 -10.34 -18.27
N PHE A 58 8.48 -10.18 -17.70
CA PHE A 58 8.77 -9.20 -16.66
C PHE A 58 9.88 -8.24 -17.11
N GLU A 59 9.57 -6.95 -17.07
CA GLU A 59 10.50 -5.88 -17.41
C GLU A 59 10.70 -4.96 -16.20
N VAL A 60 11.93 -4.50 -15.97
CA VAL A 60 12.25 -3.54 -14.91
C VAL A 60 12.77 -2.25 -15.51
N ILE A 61 12.10 -1.14 -15.19
CA ILE A 61 12.51 0.20 -15.59
C ILE A 61 12.88 1.00 -14.33
N ARG A 62 14.15 1.40 -14.23
CA ARG A 62 14.58 2.32 -13.18
C ARG A 62 14.25 3.75 -13.58
N HIS A 63 13.20 4.33 -12.96
CA HIS A 63 12.73 5.66 -13.31
C HIS A 63 12.09 6.36 -12.10
N ASP A 64 12.17 7.70 -12.09
CA ASP A 64 11.54 8.55 -11.08
C ASP A 64 10.29 9.21 -11.67
N LEU A 65 9.13 8.93 -11.08
CA LEU A 65 7.81 9.37 -11.56
C LEU A 65 7.60 10.89 -11.63
N VAL A 66 8.44 11.69 -10.98
CA VAL A 66 8.36 13.17 -11.15
C VAL A 66 8.75 13.59 -12.58
N ASN A 67 9.37 12.71 -13.33
CA ASN A 67 9.69 12.92 -14.74
C ASN A 67 8.70 12.12 -15.61
N PRO A 68 8.28 12.64 -16.77
CA PRO A 68 7.41 11.93 -17.68
C PRO A 68 8.10 10.70 -18.28
N ILE A 69 7.30 9.69 -18.62
CA ILE A 69 7.74 8.49 -19.35
C ILE A 69 6.71 8.13 -20.41
N PHE A 70 7.15 7.55 -21.51
CA PHE A 70 6.30 7.12 -22.62
C PHE A 70 6.44 5.62 -22.80
N LEU A 71 5.34 4.90 -22.58
CA LEU A 71 5.23 3.45 -22.70
C LEU A 71 3.91 3.10 -23.40
N GLU A 72 3.83 1.94 -24.01
CA GLU A 72 2.58 1.38 -24.51
C GLU A 72 2.12 0.32 -23.52
N VAL A 73 1.00 0.58 -22.85
CA VAL A 73 0.44 -0.27 -21.78
C VAL A 73 -1.08 -0.22 -21.80
N ASP A 74 -1.70 -1.29 -21.30
CA ASP A 74 -3.16 -1.45 -21.23
C ASP A 74 -3.68 -1.06 -19.85
N GLN A 75 -2.90 -1.32 -18.80
CA GLN A 75 -3.26 -1.00 -17.43
C GLN A 75 -2.08 -0.35 -16.68
N ILE A 76 -2.41 0.52 -15.71
CA ILE A 76 -1.44 1.18 -14.84
C ILE A 76 -1.89 1.04 -13.38
N TYR A 77 -1.05 0.45 -12.53
CA TYR A 77 -1.19 0.51 -11.07
C TYR A 77 -0.24 1.56 -10.53
N ASN A 78 -0.76 2.72 -10.12
CA ASN A 78 0.05 3.84 -9.62
C ASN A 78 0.21 3.74 -8.09
N LEU A 79 1.27 3.03 -7.65
CA LEU A 79 1.57 2.80 -6.24
C LEU A 79 2.76 3.62 -5.72
N ALA A 80 3.59 4.18 -6.61
CA ALA A 80 4.83 4.84 -6.22
C ALA A 80 4.62 6.07 -5.34
N CYS A 81 4.93 5.93 -4.06
CA CYS A 81 5.07 7.01 -3.08
C CYS A 81 5.72 6.44 -1.83
N PRO A 82 6.62 7.17 -1.13
CA PRO A 82 7.01 6.81 0.23
C PRO A 82 5.77 6.77 1.13
N ALA A 83 5.50 5.65 1.79
CA ALA A 83 4.24 5.41 2.48
C ALA A 83 4.39 5.20 4.00
N SER A 84 5.59 5.29 4.55
CA SER A 84 5.81 5.23 5.99
C SER A 84 6.34 6.56 6.54
N PRO A 85 6.02 6.93 7.79
CA PRO A 85 6.44 8.21 8.39
C PRO A 85 7.94 8.49 8.29
N VAL A 86 8.77 7.48 8.57
CA VAL A 86 10.23 7.58 8.49
C VAL A 86 10.69 8.00 7.08
N HIS A 87 10.07 7.46 6.04
CA HIS A 87 10.48 7.70 4.67
C HIS A 87 9.87 8.98 4.08
N TYR A 88 8.56 9.23 4.28
CA TYR A 88 7.94 10.41 3.67
C TYR A 88 8.34 11.72 4.37
N GLN A 89 8.72 11.68 5.65
CA GLN A 89 9.24 12.83 6.39
C GLN A 89 10.73 13.09 6.14
N TYR A 90 11.49 12.10 5.69
CA TYR A 90 12.90 12.27 5.32
C TYR A 90 13.09 13.30 4.20
N ASN A 91 12.23 13.27 3.19
CA ASN A 91 12.22 14.28 2.13
C ASN A 91 10.77 14.66 1.77
N PRO A 92 10.12 15.53 2.57
CA PRO A 92 8.71 15.84 2.41
C PRO A 92 8.38 16.51 1.08
N VAL A 93 9.24 17.37 0.57
CA VAL A 93 9.07 18.01 -0.75
C VAL A 93 9.07 16.96 -1.86
N LYS A 94 9.96 15.97 -1.80
CA LYS A 94 10.01 14.88 -2.77
C LYS A 94 8.76 14.00 -2.67
N THR A 95 8.26 13.73 -1.48
CA THR A 95 7.03 12.97 -1.24
C THR A 95 5.83 13.64 -1.92
N THR A 96 5.65 14.95 -1.68
CA THR A 96 4.58 15.73 -2.33
C THR A 96 4.73 15.72 -3.85
N LYS A 97 5.95 15.95 -4.38
CA LYS A 97 6.22 15.90 -5.83
C LYS A 97 5.89 14.51 -6.41
N THR A 98 6.27 13.43 -5.74
CA THR A 98 5.98 12.06 -6.23
C THR A 98 4.48 11.80 -6.29
N SER A 99 3.71 12.22 -5.27
CA SER A 99 2.26 12.06 -5.27
C SER A 99 1.58 12.88 -6.36
N VAL A 100 1.93 14.16 -6.51
CA VAL A 100 1.24 15.11 -7.40
C VAL A 100 1.75 15.01 -8.85
N MET A 101 3.05 15.18 -9.07
CA MET A 101 3.62 15.13 -10.42
C MET A 101 3.58 13.69 -10.98
N GLY A 102 3.80 12.68 -10.10
CA GLY A 102 3.64 11.28 -10.49
C GLY A 102 2.22 10.98 -10.96
N ALA A 103 1.20 11.46 -10.24
CA ALA A 103 -0.19 11.32 -10.68
C ALA A 103 -0.44 12.01 -12.02
N ILE A 104 0.03 13.24 -12.23
CA ILE A 104 -0.10 13.98 -13.50
C ILE A 104 0.55 13.20 -14.64
N ASN A 105 1.78 12.70 -14.45
CA ASN A 105 2.52 11.98 -15.48
C ASN A 105 1.84 10.65 -15.84
N MET A 106 1.36 9.90 -14.85
CA MET A 106 0.68 8.62 -15.10
C MET A 106 -0.72 8.80 -15.70
N LEU A 107 -1.46 9.83 -15.30
CA LEU A 107 -2.73 10.21 -15.94
C LEU A 107 -2.52 10.69 -17.38
N GLY A 108 -1.44 11.44 -17.64
CA GLY A 108 -1.06 11.85 -19.00
C GLY A 108 -0.73 10.65 -19.88
N LEU A 109 0.03 9.67 -19.35
CA LEU A 109 0.29 8.39 -20.02
C LEU A 109 -1.00 7.62 -20.29
N ALA A 110 -1.83 7.40 -19.25
CA ALA A 110 -3.10 6.69 -19.38
C ALA A 110 -4.02 7.32 -20.44
N LYS A 111 -4.12 8.65 -20.44
CA LYS A 111 -4.88 9.40 -21.46
C LYS A 111 -4.35 9.14 -22.88
N ARG A 112 -3.03 9.15 -23.06
CA ARG A 112 -2.37 8.96 -24.36
C ARG A 112 -2.64 7.58 -24.95
N VAL A 113 -2.44 6.52 -24.13
CA VAL A 113 -2.56 5.12 -24.59
C VAL A 113 -3.94 4.52 -24.34
N LYS A 114 -4.88 5.27 -23.74
CA LYS A 114 -6.21 4.83 -23.33
C LYS A 114 -6.21 3.69 -22.30
N ALA A 115 -5.15 3.62 -21.49
CA ALA A 115 -5.02 2.62 -20.43
C ALA A 115 -6.00 2.89 -19.29
N LYS A 116 -6.48 1.82 -18.65
CA LYS A 116 -7.14 1.88 -17.34
C LYS A 116 -6.07 2.14 -16.26
N ILE A 117 -6.35 3.03 -15.30
CA ILE A 117 -5.38 3.41 -14.29
C ILE A 117 -5.96 3.36 -12.88
N LEU A 118 -5.28 2.65 -11.97
CA LEU A 118 -5.62 2.60 -10.55
C LEU A 118 -4.66 3.47 -9.74
N GLN A 119 -5.23 4.35 -8.89
CA GLN A 119 -4.51 5.13 -7.86
C GLN A 119 -4.55 4.40 -6.53
N ALA A 120 -3.39 4.03 -6.02
CA ALA A 120 -3.25 3.66 -4.63
C ALA A 120 -3.27 4.93 -3.75
N SER A 121 -4.47 5.29 -3.30
CA SER A 121 -4.68 6.27 -2.25
C SER A 121 -4.53 5.60 -0.87
N THR A 122 -4.95 6.26 0.19
CA THR A 122 -4.64 5.85 1.56
C THR A 122 -5.77 6.25 2.52
N SER A 123 -5.89 5.54 3.64
CA SER A 123 -6.75 5.98 4.75
C SER A 123 -6.29 7.30 5.39
N GLU A 124 -5.06 7.76 5.11
CA GLU A 124 -4.55 9.04 5.61
C GLU A 124 -5.31 10.24 5.03
N VAL A 125 -6.02 10.08 3.91
CA VAL A 125 -6.91 11.14 3.37
C VAL A 125 -8.05 11.50 4.32
N TYR A 126 -8.34 10.64 5.30
CA TYR A 126 -9.32 10.89 6.35
C TYR A 126 -8.77 11.69 7.54
N GLY A 127 -7.44 11.76 7.70
CA GLY A 127 -6.76 12.48 8.79
C GLY A 127 -7.05 11.91 10.17
N ASP A 128 -7.33 12.78 11.15
CA ASP A 128 -7.88 12.41 12.47
C ASP A 128 -9.41 12.38 12.38
N PRO A 129 -10.02 11.22 12.09
CA PRO A 129 -11.42 11.15 11.69
C PRO A 129 -12.38 11.34 12.85
N THR A 130 -13.43 12.13 12.60
CA THR A 130 -14.59 12.26 13.50
C THR A 130 -15.69 11.22 13.22
N VAL A 131 -15.57 10.47 12.12
CA VAL A 131 -16.46 9.37 11.70
C VAL A 131 -15.77 8.04 11.88
N HIS A 132 -16.43 7.08 12.53
CA HIS A 132 -15.87 5.75 12.82
C HIS A 132 -16.96 4.67 12.74
N PRO A 133 -16.80 3.58 11.94
CA PRO A 133 -15.73 3.37 10.93
C PRO A 133 -15.74 4.45 9.82
N GLN A 134 -14.60 4.60 9.12
CA GLN A 134 -14.51 5.56 8.02
C GLN A 134 -15.21 5.02 6.79
N VAL A 135 -16.17 5.78 6.28
CA VAL A 135 -16.89 5.53 5.03
C VAL A 135 -16.32 6.39 3.90
N GLU A 136 -16.45 5.96 2.64
CA GLU A 136 -15.86 6.65 1.50
C GLU A 136 -16.42 8.07 1.27
N SER A 137 -17.65 8.33 1.70
CA SER A 137 -18.29 9.66 1.62
C SER A 137 -17.75 10.67 2.63
N TYR A 138 -16.97 10.24 3.63
CA TYR A 138 -16.37 11.14 4.61
C TYR A 138 -15.20 11.92 4.01
N TRP A 139 -15.26 13.24 4.05
CA TRP A 139 -14.26 14.11 3.42
C TRP A 139 -12.93 14.21 4.17
N GLY A 140 -12.90 13.81 5.42
CA GLY A 140 -11.69 13.82 6.23
C GLY A 140 -11.50 15.10 7.06
N ASN A 141 -10.55 14.99 7.99
CA ASN A 141 -10.08 16.07 8.87
C ASN A 141 -8.55 16.05 8.87
N VAL A 142 -7.93 16.67 7.86
CA VAL A 142 -6.49 16.61 7.59
C VAL A 142 -5.84 17.96 7.90
N SER A 143 -4.69 17.92 8.58
CA SER A 143 -3.86 19.10 8.78
C SER A 143 -3.06 19.42 7.51
N THR A 144 -3.15 20.64 7.02
CA THR A 144 -2.40 21.09 5.83
C THR A 144 -0.95 21.49 6.13
N THR A 145 -0.60 21.67 7.40
CA THR A 145 0.70 22.22 7.85
C THR A 145 1.48 21.28 8.77
N GLY A 146 0.89 20.17 9.17
CA GLY A 146 1.55 19.17 10.02
C GLY A 146 2.65 18.40 9.31
N PRO A 147 3.52 17.68 10.05
CA PRO A 147 4.65 16.94 9.46
C PRO A 147 4.22 15.78 8.54
N ARG A 148 2.95 15.34 8.62
CA ARG A 148 2.36 14.32 7.76
C ARG A 148 1.73 14.91 6.49
N ALA A 149 1.51 16.22 6.42
CA ALA A 149 0.79 16.90 5.33
C ALA A 149 1.39 16.62 3.94
N CYS A 150 2.70 16.43 3.83
CA CYS A 150 3.38 16.11 2.57
C CYS A 150 2.85 14.80 1.93
N TYR A 151 2.46 13.83 2.75
CA TYR A 151 1.87 12.57 2.30
C TYR A 151 0.35 12.68 2.19
N ASP A 152 -0.31 13.12 3.25
CA ASP A 152 -1.76 13.16 3.37
C ASP A 152 -2.37 14.07 2.29
N GLU A 153 -1.94 15.33 2.19
CA GLU A 153 -2.40 16.27 1.16
C GLU A 153 -1.89 15.89 -0.25
N GLY A 154 -0.69 15.31 -0.35
CA GLY A 154 -0.20 14.79 -1.62
C GLY A 154 -1.13 13.72 -2.19
N LYS A 155 -1.62 12.80 -1.37
CA LYS A 155 -2.59 11.77 -1.77
C LYS A 155 -3.98 12.32 -2.03
N ARG A 156 -4.46 13.30 -1.24
CA ARG A 156 -5.73 14.01 -1.50
C ARG A 156 -5.69 14.75 -2.84
N CYS A 157 -4.61 15.47 -3.12
CA CYS A 157 -4.41 16.12 -4.41
C CYS A 157 -4.38 15.11 -5.58
N ALA A 158 -3.73 13.96 -5.40
CA ALA A 158 -3.74 12.90 -6.41
C ALA A 158 -5.16 12.37 -6.67
N GLU A 159 -6.01 12.13 -5.64
CA GLU A 159 -7.41 11.78 -5.84
C GLU A 159 -8.14 12.84 -6.66
N THR A 160 -8.00 14.13 -6.30
CA THR A 160 -8.61 15.24 -7.05
C THR A 160 -8.22 15.20 -8.52
N LEU A 161 -6.93 15.06 -8.84
CA LEU A 161 -6.43 14.96 -10.22
C LEU A 161 -7.05 13.77 -10.97
N PHE A 162 -7.16 12.60 -10.34
CA PHE A 162 -7.78 11.42 -10.95
C PHE A 162 -9.22 11.69 -11.32
N PHE A 163 -10.03 12.23 -10.42
CA PHE A 163 -11.43 12.57 -10.72
C PHE A 163 -11.58 13.70 -11.75
N ASP A 164 -10.65 14.67 -11.79
CA ASP A 164 -10.67 15.73 -12.82
C ASP A 164 -10.32 15.18 -14.20
N TYR A 165 -9.32 14.30 -14.32
CA TYR A 165 -9.02 13.64 -15.59
C TYR A 165 -10.17 12.73 -16.06
N TYR A 166 -10.86 12.06 -15.14
CA TYR A 166 -12.06 11.30 -15.45
C TYR A 166 -13.17 12.20 -16.00
N ARG A 167 -13.50 13.29 -15.31
CA ARG A 167 -14.57 14.21 -15.70
C ARG A 167 -14.26 14.93 -17.03
N GLN A 168 -13.06 15.48 -17.14
CA GLN A 168 -12.65 16.31 -18.27
C GLN A 168 -12.17 15.49 -19.47
N ASN A 169 -11.36 14.46 -19.25
CA ASN A 169 -10.65 13.75 -20.30
C ASN A 169 -11.17 12.33 -20.55
N LYS A 170 -12.13 11.87 -19.76
CA LYS A 170 -12.69 10.50 -19.84
C LYS A 170 -11.65 9.39 -19.66
N VAL A 171 -10.59 9.66 -18.86
CA VAL A 171 -9.62 8.63 -18.49
C VAL A 171 -10.33 7.58 -17.63
N ASN A 172 -10.14 6.30 -17.94
CA ASN A 172 -10.74 5.19 -17.18
C ASN A 172 -9.93 4.99 -15.88
N ILE A 173 -10.38 5.61 -14.80
CA ILE A 173 -9.70 5.61 -13.50
C ILE A 173 -10.29 4.57 -12.56
N ARG A 174 -9.47 4.20 -11.55
CA ARG A 174 -9.87 3.52 -10.32
C ARG A 174 -9.15 4.18 -9.15
N VAL A 175 -9.84 4.40 -8.04
CA VAL A 175 -9.25 4.96 -6.82
C VAL A 175 -9.54 4.04 -5.65
N VAL A 176 -8.49 3.55 -4.98
CA VAL A 176 -8.60 2.73 -3.76
C VAL A 176 -7.96 3.45 -2.58
N ARG A 177 -8.62 3.47 -1.42
CA ARG A 177 -8.09 3.97 -0.16
C ARG A 177 -7.61 2.79 0.68
N ILE A 178 -6.29 2.59 0.68
CA ILE A 178 -5.63 1.48 1.34
C ILE A 178 -5.50 1.79 2.83
N PHE A 179 -6.01 0.90 3.68
CA PHE A 179 -5.79 0.93 5.12
C PHE A 179 -4.52 0.16 5.49
N ASN A 180 -4.15 0.16 6.79
CA ASN A 180 -2.90 -0.46 7.24
C ASN A 180 -2.75 -1.88 6.69
N THR A 181 -1.71 -2.10 5.93
CA THR A 181 -1.40 -3.38 5.31
C THR A 181 -0.05 -3.89 5.82
N TYR A 182 0.04 -5.20 6.04
CA TYR A 182 1.24 -5.89 6.50
C TYR A 182 1.47 -7.19 5.75
N GLY A 183 2.71 -7.71 5.83
CA GLY A 183 3.07 -8.96 5.20
C GLY A 183 4.57 -9.07 4.89
N PRO A 184 5.01 -10.16 4.26
CA PRO A 184 6.36 -10.32 3.73
C PRO A 184 6.78 -9.15 2.83
N ARG A 185 8.09 -8.90 2.71
CA ARG A 185 8.69 -7.81 1.92
C ARG A 185 8.45 -6.39 2.47
N MET A 186 7.83 -6.23 3.65
CA MET A 186 7.94 -4.97 4.38
C MET A 186 9.41 -4.69 4.70
N HIS A 187 9.78 -3.41 4.68
CA HIS A 187 11.15 -3.03 5.04
C HIS A 187 11.36 -3.23 6.56
N PRO A 188 12.46 -3.87 7.01
CA PRO A 188 12.70 -4.12 8.43
C PRO A 188 12.82 -2.84 9.28
N SER A 189 13.18 -1.72 8.65
CA SER A 189 13.24 -0.38 9.28
C SER A 189 12.12 0.52 8.77
N ASP A 190 10.95 -0.05 8.46
CA ASP A 190 9.80 0.67 7.91
C ASP A 190 9.18 1.68 8.91
N GLY A 191 9.34 1.42 10.21
CA GLY A 191 8.79 2.28 11.26
C GLY A 191 7.31 2.03 11.57
N ARG A 192 6.61 1.17 10.82
CA ARG A 192 5.23 0.77 11.12
C ARG A 192 5.20 -0.30 12.20
N VAL A 193 4.10 -0.34 12.97
CA VAL A 193 4.01 -1.10 14.21
C VAL A 193 4.31 -2.59 14.04
N ILE A 194 3.74 -3.29 13.04
CA ILE A 194 3.93 -4.74 12.87
C ILE A 194 5.39 -5.08 12.57
N SER A 195 6.04 -4.38 11.61
CA SER A 195 7.45 -4.60 11.32
C SER A 195 8.34 -4.29 12.51
N ASN A 196 8.06 -3.20 13.24
CA ASN A 196 8.82 -2.85 14.44
C ASN A 196 8.71 -3.92 15.52
N PHE A 197 7.50 -4.36 15.87
CA PHE A 197 7.28 -5.36 16.92
C PHE A 197 7.95 -6.69 16.57
N ILE A 198 7.79 -7.16 15.33
CA ILE A 198 8.42 -8.41 14.88
C ILE A 198 9.94 -8.30 14.93
N ILE A 199 10.53 -7.24 14.41
CA ILE A 199 12.00 -7.05 14.40
C ILE A 199 12.55 -6.91 15.82
N GLN A 200 11.85 -6.19 16.70
CA GLN A 200 12.26 -6.06 18.11
C GLN A 200 12.21 -7.43 18.81
N ALA A 201 11.12 -8.18 18.66
CA ALA A 201 10.96 -9.51 19.24
C ALA A 201 12.04 -10.49 18.74
N LEU A 202 12.28 -10.56 17.42
CA LEU A 202 13.30 -11.44 16.84
C LEU A 202 14.72 -11.09 17.24
N ARG A 203 14.99 -9.85 17.66
CA ARG A 203 16.29 -9.39 18.15
C ARG A 203 16.40 -9.43 19.67
N GLY A 204 15.40 -9.92 20.39
CA GLY A 204 15.37 -9.93 21.86
C GLY A 204 15.39 -8.54 22.48
N LYS A 205 14.94 -7.51 21.74
CA LYS A 205 14.86 -6.13 22.22
C LYS A 205 13.48 -5.86 22.83
N PRO A 206 13.35 -4.89 23.77
CA PRO A 206 12.03 -4.47 24.23
C PRO A 206 11.11 -4.06 23.09
N ILE A 207 9.83 -4.44 23.18
CA ILE A 207 8.81 -4.02 22.23
C ILE A 207 8.27 -2.67 22.66
N THR A 208 8.48 -1.65 21.85
CA THR A 208 8.10 -0.26 22.13
C THR A 208 6.64 0.00 21.84
N ILE A 209 5.85 0.33 22.86
CA ILE A 209 4.44 0.73 22.75
C ILE A 209 4.33 2.23 23.04
N PHE A 210 3.73 2.97 22.11
CA PHE A 210 3.44 4.38 22.31
C PHE A 210 2.10 4.55 23.04
N GLY A 211 2.08 5.41 24.08
CA GLY A 211 0.93 5.59 24.95
C GLY A 211 0.71 4.40 25.90
N ASP A 212 -0.56 4.11 26.24
CA ASP A 212 -0.95 3.01 27.14
C ASP A 212 -1.19 1.67 26.43
N GLY A 213 -1.07 1.65 25.10
CA GLY A 213 -1.25 0.46 24.26
C GLY A 213 -2.71 0.02 24.06
N ARG A 214 -3.69 0.77 24.59
CA ARG A 214 -5.12 0.46 24.42
C ARG A 214 -5.71 0.98 23.12
N GLN A 215 -4.99 1.86 22.41
CA GLN A 215 -5.40 2.33 21.10
C GLN A 215 -5.50 1.14 20.14
N THR A 216 -6.58 1.14 19.34
CA THR A 216 -6.85 0.06 18.39
C THR A 216 -6.43 0.44 16.97
N ARG A 217 -6.03 -0.56 16.20
CA ARG A 217 -5.78 -0.47 14.77
C ARG A 217 -6.31 -1.74 14.11
N SER A 218 -6.60 -1.62 12.83
CA SER A 218 -6.94 -2.77 11.98
C SER A 218 -5.83 -3.01 10.96
N PHE A 219 -5.57 -4.27 10.64
CA PHE A 219 -4.48 -4.66 9.76
C PHE A 219 -4.95 -5.66 8.70
N CYS A 220 -4.73 -5.34 7.44
CA CYS A 220 -5.06 -6.18 6.30
C CYS A 220 -3.81 -6.92 5.82
N TYR A 221 -3.91 -8.22 5.60
CA TYR A 221 -2.80 -8.97 5.03
C TYR A 221 -2.58 -8.62 3.55
N VAL A 222 -1.34 -8.68 3.10
CA VAL A 222 -0.94 -8.19 1.76
C VAL A 222 -1.66 -8.90 0.61
N ASP A 223 -1.88 -10.21 0.70
CA ASP A 223 -2.54 -10.98 -0.37
C ASP A 223 -4.02 -10.59 -0.53
N ASP A 224 -4.70 -10.31 0.59
CA ASP A 224 -6.07 -9.79 0.56
C ASP A 224 -6.10 -8.40 -0.07
N MET A 225 -5.14 -7.53 0.27
CA MET A 225 -5.03 -6.19 -0.30
C MET A 225 -4.79 -6.23 -1.81
N VAL A 226 -3.86 -7.06 -2.27
CA VAL A 226 -3.56 -7.26 -3.70
C VAL A 226 -4.80 -7.78 -4.44
N THR A 227 -5.51 -8.75 -3.85
CA THR A 227 -6.77 -9.27 -4.40
C THR A 227 -7.82 -8.16 -4.53
N GLY A 228 -7.95 -7.29 -3.53
CA GLY A 228 -8.88 -6.15 -3.58
C GLY A 228 -8.52 -5.13 -4.68
N MET A 229 -7.24 -4.82 -4.85
CA MET A 229 -6.79 -3.93 -5.92
C MET A 229 -7.07 -4.50 -7.31
N ILE A 230 -6.83 -5.79 -7.52
CA ILE A 230 -7.10 -6.47 -8.81
C ILE A 230 -8.61 -6.47 -9.08
N ARG A 231 -9.43 -6.87 -8.11
CA ARG A 231 -10.90 -6.84 -8.27
C ARG A 231 -11.44 -5.45 -8.60
N MET A 232 -10.87 -4.40 -8.00
CA MET A 232 -11.23 -3.02 -8.33
C MET A 232 -10.79 -2.65 -9.76
N MET A 233 -9.62 -3.08 -10.21
CA MET A 233 -9.12 -2.84 -11.57
C MET A 233 -10.01 -3.54 -12.61
N ASP A 234 -10.37 -4.80 -12.35
CA ASP A 234 -11.17 -5.63 -13.25
C ASP A 234 -12.67 -5.29 -13.20
N GLY A 235 -13.09 -4.51 -12.21
CA GLY A 235 -14.48 -4.15 -12.01
C GLY A 235 -15.09 -3.38 -13.18
N GLN A 236 -16.43 -3.33 -13.19
CA GLN A 236 -17.20 -2.63 -14.23
C GLN A 236 -16.88 -1.12 -14.23
N ASP A 237 -17.00 -0.49 -15.39
CA ASP A 237 -16.60 0.91 -15.60
C ASP A 237 -17.57 1.94 -15.00
N ASP A 238 -18.71 1.49 -14.45
CA ASP A 238 -19.70 2.35 -13.78
C ASP A 238 -19.23 2.84 -12.38
N PHE A 239 -18.21 2.20 -11.78
CA PHE A 239 -17.69 2.58 -10.48
C PHE A 239 -16.18 2.85 -10.53
N VAL A 240 -15.82 4.12 -10.33
CA VAL A 240 -14.42 4.59 -10.39
C VAL A 240 -13.77 4.78 -9.01
N GLY A 241 -14.54 4.64 -7.94
CA GLY A 241 -14.09 4.85 -6.57
C GLY A 241 -14.58 6.19 -5.96
N PRO A 242 -14.03 6.60 -4.80
CA PRO A 242 -13.04 5.84 -4.03
C PRO A 242 -13.63 4.56 -3.43
N LEU A 243 -12.76 3.57 -3.16
CA LEU A 243 -13.11 2.31 -2.51
C LEU A 243 -12.18 2.06 -1.33
N ASN A 244 -12.71 1.84 -0.14
CA ASN A 244 -11.93 1.43 1.02
C ASN A 244 -11.51 -0.04 0.90
N LEU A 245 -10.21 -0.30 1.02
CA LEU A 245 -9.66 -1.64 1.15
C LEU A 245 -8.91 -1.76 2.48
N GLY A 246 -9.30 -2.71 3.31
CA GLY A 246 -8.72 -2.94 4.62
C GLY A 246 -9.45 -4.00 5.42
N ASN A 247 -8.94 -4.33 6.59
CA ASN A 247 -9.60 -5.26 7.49
C ASN A 247 -10.43 -4.45 8.53
N PRO A 248 -11.71 -4.71 8.73
CA PRO A 248 -12.52 -4.04 9.75
C PRO A 248 -12.28 -4.57 11.17
N GLU A 249 -11.58 -5.68 11.35
CA GLU A 249 -11.24 -6.22 12.66
C GLU A 249 -10.15 -5.38 13.32
N GLU A 250 -10.44 -4.90 14.54
CA GLU A 250 -9.50 -4.10 15.31
C GLU A 250 -8.81 -4.95 16.38
N CYS A 251 -7.53 -4.67 16.62
CA CYS A 251 -6.82 -5.16 17.78
C CYS A 251 -6.10 -4.00 18.51
N SER A 252 -5.93 -4.11 19.81
CA SER A 252 -5.14 -3.16 20.57
C SER A 252 -3.65 -3.38 20.33
N MET A 253 -2.82 -2.38 20.59
CA MET A 253 -1.38 -2.51 20.48
C MET A 253 -0.81 -3.51 21.48
N LEU A 254 -1.43 -3.64 22.66
CA LEU A 254 -1.08 -4.65 23.65
C LEU A 254 -1.34 -6.07 23.14
N GLU A 255 -2.54 -6.33 22.59
CA GLU A 255 -2.88 -7.63 22.01
C GLU A 255 -1.94 -8.00 20.85
N LEU A 256 -1.64 -7.04 19.97
CA LEU A 256 -0.70 -7.24 18.88
C LEU A 256 0.70 -7.61 19.39
N ALA A 257 1.22 -6.87 20.38
CA ALA A 257 2.53 -7.14 20.98
C ALA A 257 2.58 -8.53 21.60
N GLN A 258 1.54 -8.92 22.36
CA GLN A 258 1.45 -10.24 22.98
C GLN A 258 1.40 -11.36 21.93
N GLN A 259 0.65 -11.20 20.84
CA GLN A 259 0.63 -12.17 19.74
C GLN A 259 2.01 -12.31 19.09
N VAL A 260 2.70 -11.20 18.83
CA VAL A 260 4.06 -11.23 18.26
C VAL A 260 5.04 -11.94 19.19
N ILE A 261 5.02 -11.66 20.51
CA ILE A 261 5.87 -12.34 21.50
C ILE A 261 5.59 -13.86 21.46
N THR A 262 4.32 -14.25 21.50
CA THR A 262 3.93 -15.67 21.49
C THR A 262 4.39 -16.38 20.21
N LEU A 263 4.14 -15.79 19.02
CA LEU A 263 4.46 -16.39 17.73
C LEU A 263 5.98 -16.43 17.44
N THR A 264 6.75 -15.49 17.99
CA THR A 264 8.22 -15.49 17.85
C THR A 264 8.91 -16.38 18.86
N GLY A 265 8.25 -16.74 19.97
CA GLY A 265 8.85 -17.37 21.13
C GLY A 265 9.83 -16.45 21.88
N SER A 266 9.65 -15.13 21.77
CA SER A 266 10.56 -14.13 22.34
C SER A 266 10.27 -13.89 23.82
N GLU A 267 11.32 -13.58 24.60
CA GLU A 267 11.23 -13.11 25.99
C GLU A 267 11.25 -11.58 26.11
N SER A 268 11.00 -10.87 25.00
CA SER A 268 11.01 -9.40 24.96
C SER A 268 10.01 -8.79 25.92
N GLN A 269 10.46 -7.80 26.69
CA GLN A 269 9.60 -7.02 27.58
C GLN A 269 8.91 -5.89 26.82
N LEU A 270 7.77 -5.41 27.35
CA LEU A 270 7.09 -4.23 26.80
C LEU A 270 7.70 -2.96 27.40
N GLU A 271 7.99 -1.98 26.52
CA GLU A 271 8.48 -0.66 26.91
C GLU A 271 7.47 0.41 26.45
N PHE A 272 6.99 1.24 27.38
CA PHE A 272 6.00 2.26 27.09
C PHE A 272 6.66 3.62 26.90
N LEU A 273 6.41 4.26 25.76
CA LEU A 273 6.90 5.58 25.39
C LEU A 273 5.76 6.59 25.25
N PRO A 274 6.02 7.91 25.40
CA PRO A 274 5.00 8.92 25.13
C PRO A 274 4.43 8.81 23.73
N ALA A 275 3.10 9.00 23.61
CA ALA A 275 2.45 8.99 22.29
C ALA A 275 2.90 10.17 21.43
N PRO A 276 3.15 9.97 20.11
CA PRO A 276 3.40 11.06 19.18
C PRO A 276 2.21 12.02 19.12
N PRO A 277 2.44 13.35 18.98
CA PRO A 277 1.36 14.34 19.05
C PRO A 277 0.33 14.24 17.93
N ASP A 278 0.67 13.66 16.77
CA ASP A 278 -0.17 13.64 15.56
C ASP A 278 -0.64 12.23 15.16
N ASP A 279 -0.61 11.24 16.07
CA ASP A 279 -1.07 9.89 15.73
C ASP A 279 -2.61 9.80 15.81
N PRO A 280 -3.33 9.47 14.73
CA PRO A 280 -4.78 9.36 14.73
C PRO A 280 -5.28 8.39 15.79
N ARG A 281 -6.31 8.77 16.54
CA ARG A 281 -6.82 7.99 17.67
C ARG A 281 -7.44 6.66 17.25
N ARG A 282 -8.17 6.64 16.13
CA ARG A 282 -8.89 5.46 15.62
C ARG A 282 -8.80 5.42 14.09
N ARG A 283 -8.60 4.21 13.55
CA ARG A 283 -8.59 3.98 12.10
C ARG A 283 -9.12 2.59 11.79
N ARG A 284 -10.35 2.56 11.25
CA ARG A 284 -11.07 1.34 10.88
C ARG A 284 -11.85 1.58 9.59
N PRO A 285 -11.66 0.76 8.52
CA PRO A 285 -12.45 0.91 7.31
C PRO A 285 -13.89 0.45 7.49
N ASP A 286 -14.83 1.16 6.91
CA ASP A 286 -16.04 0.55 6.42
C ASP A 286 -15.75 -0.05 5.05
N ILE A 287 -16.02 -1.35 4.88
CA ILE A 287 -15.77 -2.09 3.63
C ILE A 287 -17.07 -2.58 2.98
N SER A 288 -18.21 -2.04 3.39
CA SER A 288 -19.54 -2.45 2.89
C SER A 288 -19.60 -2.32 1.37
N LEU A 289 -19.06 -1.25 0.82
CA LEU A 289 -19.01 -1.00 -0.61
C LEU A 289 -18.14 -2.01 -1.37
N ALA A 290 -17.00 -2.43 -0.78
CA ALA A 290 -16.13 -3.44 -1.34
C ALA A 290 -16.81 -4.84 -1.36
N LYS A 291 -17.52 -5.17 -0.28
CA LYS A 291 -18.31 -6.41 -0.21
C LYS A 291 -19.43 -6.44 -1.22
N GLU A 292 -20.21 -5.36 -1.30
CA GLU A 292 -21.41 -5.28 -2.14
C GLU A 292 -21.05 -5.28 -3.63
N ARG A 293 -20.08 -4.45 -4.05
CA ARG A 293 -19.78 -4.25 -5.47
C ARG A 293 -18.74 -5.20 -6.04
N PHE A 294 -17.79 -5.64 -5.21
CA PHE A 294 -16.63 -6.43 -5.66
C PHE A 294 -16.56 -7.81 -5.02
N HIS A 295 -17.54 -8.16 -4.17
CA HIS A 295 -17.55 -9.41 -3.39
C HIS A 295 -16.22 -9.65 -2.68
N TRP A 296 -15.59 -8.54 -2.23
CA TRP A 296 -14.30 -8.56 -1.58
C TRP A 296 -14.40 -8.30 -0.08
N GLU A 297 -13.77 -9.15 0.67
CA GLU A 297 -13.45 -8.98 2.09
C GLU A 297 -12.11 -9.65 2.39
N PRO A 298 -11.38 -9.21 3.44
CA PRO A 298 -10.16 -9.89 3.85
C PRO A 298 -10.50 -11.28 4.40
N THR A 299 -9.68 -12.27 4.05
CA THR A 299 -9.88 -13.67 4.43
C THR A 299 -8.78 -14.18 5.35
N THR A 300 -7.62 -13.52 5.38
CA THR A 300 -6.48 -13.91 6.20
C THR A 300 -6.64 -13.34 7.62
N ASN A 301 -6.72 -14.22 8.61
CA ASN A 301 -6.74 -13.79 10.01
C ASN A 301 -5.39 -13.25 10.47
N LEU A 302 -5.40 -12.41 11.54
CA LEU A 302 -4.20 -11.73 12.01
C LEU A 302 -3.06 -12.68 12.40
N ALA A 303 -3.37 -13.78 13.11
CA ALA A 303 -2.36 -14.73 13.56
C ALA A 303 -1.64 -15.43 12.41
N GLU A 304 -2.39 -15.87 11.39
CA GLU A 304 -1.82 -16.47 10.18
C GLU A 304 -0.93 -15.48 9.41
N GLY A 305 -1.42 -14.28 9.17
CA GLY A 305 -0.65 -13.24 8.47
C GLY A 305 0.61 -12.84 9.25
N LEU A 306 0.53 -12.74 10.58
CA LEU A 306 1.70 -12.49 11.44
C LEU A 306 2.71 -13.62 11.33
N GLN A 307 2.28 -14.90 11.37
CA GLN A 307 3.21 -16.04 11.25
C GLN A 307 3.99 -15.97 9.93
N ARG A 308 3.31 -15.79 8.80
CA ARG A 308 3.95 -15.66 7.48
C ARG A 308 4.92 -14.48 7.41
N THR A 309 4.57 -13.36 8.07
CA THR A 309 5.42 -12.16 8.12
C THR A 309 6.65 -12.38 9.01
N ILE A 310 6.48 -13.07 10.14
CA ILE A 310 7.57 -13.45 11.07
C ILE A 310 8.54 -14.37 10.35
N ASP A 311 8.07 -15.40 9.64
CA ASP A 311 8.92 -16.34 8.93
C ASP A 311 9.77 -15.64 7.87
N TYR A 312 9.18 -14.72 7.10
CA TYR A 312 9.93 -13.85 6.17
C TYR A 312 11.04 -13.05 6.88
N PHE A 313 10.74 -12.42 8.03
CA PHE A 313 11.75 -11.64 8.74
C PHE A 313 12.82 -12.52 9.39
N LYS A 314 12.49 -13.75 9.84
CA LYS A 314 13.49 -14.72 10.32
C LYS A 314 14.49 -15.08 9.21
N GLU A 315 14.00 -15.43 8.02
CA GLU A 315 14.86 -15.70 6.87
C GLU A 315 15.73 -14.50 6.50
N LEU A 316 15.12 -13.31 6.48
CA LEU A 316 15.82 -12.08 6.15
C LEU A 316 16.96 -11.77 7.13
N LEU A 317 16.78 -12.00 8.44
CA LEU A 317 17.77 -11.73 9.47
C LEU A 317 18.82 -12.82 9.58
N SER A 318 18.53 -14.06 9.16
CA SER A 318 19.50 -15.18 9.15
C SER A 318 20.44 -15.13 7.94
N GLY A 319 20.04 -14.49 6.84
CA GLY A 319 20.84 -14.33 5.63
C GLY A 319 21.77 -13.10 5.62
N THR A 320 21.75 -12.33 6.70
CA THR A 320 22.66 -11.20 6.96
C THR A 320 23.67 -11.56 8.03
#